data_81cc52bbe5bf21716d726331f3b78ce1
#
_entry.id   81cc52bbe5bf21716d726331f3b78ce1
#
_cell.length_a   1.000
_cell.length_b   1.000
_cell.length_c   1.000
_cell.angle_alpha   90.00
_cell.angle_beta   90.00
_cell.angle_gamma   90.00
#
_symmetry.space_group_name_H-M   'P 1'
#
loop_
_entity.id
_entity.type
_entity.pdbx_description
1 polymer ?
#
loop_
_entity_poly.entity_id
_entity_poly.type
_entity_poly.pdbx_seq_one_letter_code
_entity_poly.pdbx_strand_id
1 'polypeptide(L)'
;AVLNYGFNELQLSLITANCYSHNKRSQQVLERNGFICEGVLHQAELTYNGNIYDHLCYYLPNICRPVPEDYDEILQVWEDSVRHTHHFLTEEHIQFYKPLVRNHYLSAVELYIIRNTNGKIVAFMGLSDELIEMLFVSPGEQGKGYGRRLLEYATRRKQINKVDVNEQNDKALGFYLRMGFRIIGRDETDGMGKPYPILHLQLPEAENGNK
;
A
#
# COMPACT_ATOMS: atom_id res chain seq x y z
N ALA A 1 13.16 15.20 -6.56
CA ALA A 1 13.85 15.27 -7.87
C ALA A 1 14.46 13.91 -8.25
N VAL A 2 15.49 13.40 -7.54
CA VAL A 2 16.23 12.17 -7.90
C VAL A 2 15.33 10.94 -8.05
N LEU A 3 14.43 10.67 -7.09
CA LEU A 3 13.52 9.53 -7.13
C LEU A 3 12.55 9.60 -8.32
N ASN A 4 12.02 10.80 -8.61
CA ASN A 4 11.14 10.99 -9.77
C ASN A 4 11.89 10.76 -11.08
N TYR A 5 13.14 11.20 -11.19
CA TYR A 5 13.98 10.94 -12.34
C TYR A 5 14.20 9.44 -12.53
N GLY A 6 14.55 8.73 -11.44
CA GLY A 6 14.74 7.27 -11.49
C GLY A 6 13.52 6.52 -11.99
N PHE A 7 12.34 6.83 -11.46
CA PHE A 7 11.12 6.12 -11.85
C PHE A 7 10.50 6.58 -13.17
N ASN A 8 10.49 7.89 -13.45
CA ASN A 8 9.77 8.42 -14.60
C ASN A 8 10.65 8.47 -15.88
N GLU A 9 11.92 8.87 -15.74
CA GLU A 9 12.82 9.02 -16.91
C GLU A 9 13.61 7.75 -17.19
N LEU A 10 14.20 7.15 -16.12
CA LEU A 10 14.99 5.93 -16.27
C LEU A 10 14.15 4.65 -16.20
N GLN A 11 12.85 4.75 -15.94
CA GLN A 11 11.90 3.62 -15.84
C GLN A 11 12.37 2.50 -14.89
N LEU A 12 13.05 2.88 -13.80
CA LEU A 12 13.53 1.90 -12.82
C LEU A 12 12.35 1.22 -12.12
N SER A 13 12.42 -0.08 -11.96
CA SER A 13 11.44 -0.84 -11.18
C SER A 13 11.67 -0.73 -9.67
N LEU A 14 12.89 -0.37 -9.26
CA LEU A 14 13.35 -0.36 -7.88
C LEU A 14 14.50 0.64 -7.71
N ILE A 15 14.55 1.32 -6.55
CA ILE A 15 15.69 2.10 -6.10
C ILE A 15 16.13 1.57 -4.75
N THR A 16 17.42 1.30 -4.57
CA THR A 16 17.97 0.85 -3.29
C THR A 16 18.77 1.94 -2.60
N ALA A 17 18.88 1.86 -1.29
CA ALA A 17 19.71 2.73 -0.47
C ALA A 17 20.19 1.99 0.76
N ASN A 18 21.42 2.27 1.19
CA ASN A 18 21.97 1.72 2.43
C ASN A 18 22.35 2.84 3.38
N CYS A 19 22.28 2.57 4.67
CA CYS A 19 22.85 3.46 5.68
C CYS A 19 23.39 2.64 6.85
N TYR A 20 24.33 3.23 7.61
CA TYR A 20 24.82 2.59 8.83
C TYR A 20 23.69 2.30 9.82
N SER A 21 23.71 1.14 10.47
CA SER A 21 22.67 0.70 11.41
C SER A 21 22.52 1.63 12.63
N HIS A 22 23.56 2.38 12.99
CA HIS A 22 23.53 3.37 14.05
C HIS A 22 23.07 4.78 13.60
N ASN A 23 23.00 5.05 12.27
CA ASN A 23 22.64 6.37 11.75
C ASN A 23 21.12 6.57 11.69
N LYS A 24 20.50 6.83 12.84
CA LYS A 24 19.05 7.07 12.97
C LYS A 24 18.54 8.21 12.08
N ARG A 25 19.37 9.22 11.82
CA ARG A 25 18.99 10.36 10.98
C ARG A 25 18.78 9.94 9.51
N SER A 26 19.70 9.15 8.97
CA SER A 26 19.57 8.60 7.61
C SER A 26 18.39 7.65 7.51
N GLN A 27 18.16 6.78 8.50
CA GLN A 27 16.99 5.89 8.55
C GLN A 27 15.70 6.70 8.44
N GLN A 28 15.52 7.73 9.26
CA GLN A 28 14.35 8.61 9.23
C GLN A 28 14.16 9.30 7.86
N VAL A 29 15.25 9.72 7.20
CA VAL A 29 15.17 10.32 5.86
C VAL A 29 14.67 9.30 4.84
N LEU A 30 15.20 8.08 4.85
CA LEU A 30 14.77 7.01 3.95
C LEU A 30 13.31 6.65 4.20
N GLU A 31 12.92 6.41 5.44
CA GLU A 31 11.54 6.06 5.82
C GLU A 31 10.53 7.15 5.44
N ARG A 32 10.87 8.43 5.66
CA ARG A 32 10.03 9.58 5.25
C ARG A 32 9.84 9.68 3.74
N ASN A 33 10.80 9.19 2.96
CA ASN A 33 10.71 9.11 1.49
C ASN A 33 10.07 7.81 1.01
N GLY A 34 9.51 6.99 1.91
CA GLY A 34 8.79 5.77 1.57
C GLY A 34 9.67 4.56 1.27
N PHE A 35 10.96 4.61 1.62
CA PHE A 35 11.82 3.43 1.55
C PHE A 35 11.42 2.41 2.61
N ILE A 36 11.50 1.15 2.25
CA ILE A 36 11.15 -0.02 3.06
C ILE A 36 12.46 -0.69 3.48
N CYS A 37 12.63 -0.94 4.79
CA CYS A 37 13.78 -1.68 5.29
C CYS A 37 13.63 -3.17 4.92
N GLU A 38 14.60 -3.72 4.20
CA GLU A 38 14.65 -5.11 3.78
C GLU A 38 15.37 -5.99 4.78
N GLY A 39 16.40 -5.44 5.44
CA GLY A 39 17.19 -6.18 6.41
C GLY A 39 18.49 -5.51 6.79
N VAL A 40 19.33 -6.28 7.49
CA VAL A 40 20.66 -5.85 7.95
C VAL A 40 21.71 -6.65 7.20
N LEU A 41 22.68 -5.93 6.63
CA LEU A 41 23.92 -6.53 6.12
C LEU A 41 24.98 -6.39 7.22
N HIS A 42 25.30 -7.49 7.86
CA HIS A 42 26.28 -7.51 8.94
C HIS A 42 27.70 -7.35 8.41
N GLN A 43 28.54 -6.61 9.16
CA GLN A 43 29.94 -6.36 8.84
C GLN A 43 30.14 -5.83 7.40
N ALA A 44 29.21 -4.95 6.97
CA ALA A 44 29.11 -4.50 5.59
C ALA A 44 30.26 -3.59 5.15
N GLU A 45 30.88 -2.87 6.06
CA GLU A 45 31.92 -1.91 5.74
C GLU A 45 33.01 -1.88 6.83
N LEU A 46 34.29 -2.00 6.38
CA LEU A 46 35.46 -1.71 7.16
C LEU A 46 35.93 -0.29 6.86
N THR A 47 35.83 0.59 7.82
CA THR A 47 36.25 1.99 7.66
C THR A 47 37.76 2.16 7.83
N TYR A 48 38.31 3.28 7.37
CA TYR A 48 39.76 3.60 7.42
C TYR A 48 40.36 3.61 8.83
N ASN A 49 39.53 3.80 9.87
CA ASN A 49 39.93 3.77 11.28
C ASN A 49 39.82 2.34 11.89
N GLY A 50 39.57 1.33 11.10
CA GLY A 50 39.48 -0.08 11.50
C GLY A 50 38.16 -0.51 12.14
N ASN A 51 37.17 0.36 12.20
CA ASN A 51 35.84 -0.03 12.68
C ASN A 51 35.05 -0.78 11.59
N ILE A 52 34.30 -1.82 12.00
CA ILE A 52 33.40 -2.57 11.14
C ILE A 52 31.97 -2.17 11.50
N TYR A 53 31.17 -1.87 10.49
CA TYR A 53 29.79 -1.42 10.66
C TYR A 53 28.81 -2.29 9.87
N ASP A 54 27.63 -2.46 10.46
CA ASP A 54 26.47 -3.04 9.79
C ASP A 54 25.75 -1.96 8.98
N HIS A 55 25.19 -2.36 7.83
CA HIS A 55 24.28 -1.53 7.04
C HIS A 55 22.85 -2.00 7.18
N LEU A 56 21.91 -1.05 7.29
CA LEU A 56 20.51 -1.29 6.98
C LEU A 56 20.30 -1.11 5.48
N CYS A 57 19.74 -2.13 4.84
CA CYS A 57 19.39 -2.14 3.43
C CYS A 57 17.95 -1.70 3.27
N TYR A 58 17.74 -0.74 2.39
CA TYR A 58 16.42 -0.20 2.08
C TYR A 58 16.16 -0.28 0.59
N TYR A 59 14.89 -0.42 0.22
CA TYR A 59 14.44 -0.33 -1.16
C TYR A 59 13.17 0.50 -1.27
N LEU A 60 12.98 1.10 -2.45
CA LEU A 60 11.83 1.89 -2.82
C LEU A 60 11.24 1.29 -4.10
N PRO A 61 10.19 0.46 -4.03
CA PRO A 61 9.59 -0.13 -5.22
C PRO A 61 8.82 0.91 -6.03
N ASN A 62 8.77 0.72 -7.34
CA ASN A 62 7.91 1.55 -8.19
C ASN A 62 6.43 1.23 -7.95
N ILE A 63 5.57 2.26 -8.07
CA ILE A 63 4.13 2.10 -8.19
C ILE A 63 3.82 2.23 -9.68
N CYS A 64 3.35 1.16 -10.30
CA CYS A 64 3.12 1.12 -11.74
C CYS A 64 1.71 0.60 -12.07
N ARG A 65 1.32 0.77 -13.34
CA ARG A 65 0.10 0.19 -13.87
C ARG A 65 0.31 -1.30 -14.12
N PRO A 66 -0.67 -2.16 -13.83
CA PRO A 66 -0.60 -3.56 -14.24
C PRO A 66 -0.79 -3.71 -15.75
N VAL A 67 -0.28 -4.82 -16.29
CA VAL A 67 -0.61 -5.32 -17.62
C VAL A 67 -1.68 -6.42 -17.51
N PRO A 68 -2.36 -6.82 -18.60
CA PRO A 68 -3.43 -7.83 -18.55
C PRO A 68 -3.01 -9.15 -17.90
N GLU A 69 -1.76 -9.55 -18.07
CA GLU A 69 -1.16 -10.77 -17.52
C GLU A 69 -1.06 -10.75 -15.98
N ASP A 70 -1.12 -9.57 -15.37
CA ASP A 70 -1.02 -9.37 -13.92
C ASP A 70 -2.33 -9.63 -13.18
N TYR A 71 -3.46 -9.65 -13.89
CA TYR A 71 -4.78 -9.65 -13.24
C TYR A 71 -5.04 -10.89 -12.39
N ASP A 72 -4.51 -12.03 -12.75
CA ASP A 72 -4.66 -13.26 -11.97
C ASP A 72 -3.82 -13.21 -10.68
N GLU A 73 -2.63 -12.62 -10.75
CA GLU A 73 -1.81 -12.38 -9.54
C GLU A 73 -2.44 -11.33 -8.62
N ILE A 74 -3.03 -10.26 -9.18
CA ILE A 74 -3.80 -9.25 -8.42
C ILE A 74 -4.99 -9.91 -7.70
N LEU A 75 -5.73 -10.77 -8.41
CA LEU A 75 -6.85 -11.51 -7.82
C LEU A 75 -6.39 -12.42 -6.67
N GLN A 76 -5.21 -13.05 -6.80
CA GLN A 76 -4.64 -13.86 -5.73
C GLN A 76 -4.29 -13.01 -4.51
N VAL A 77 -3.69 -11.81 -4.70
CA VAL A 77 -3.42 -10.85 -3.60
C VAL A 77 -4.71 -10.45 -2.91
N TRP A 78 -5.78 -10.19 -3.67
CA TRP A 78 -7.11 -9.89 -3.12
C TRP A 78 -7.63 -11.05 -2.27
N GLU A 79 -7.66 -12.26 -2.82
CA GLU A 79 -8.21 -13.44 -2.13
C GLU A 79 -7.44 -13.74 -0.83
N ASP A 80 -6.10 -13.78 -0.90
CA ASP A 80 -5.25 -14.04 0.27
C ASP A 80 -5.47 -12.99 1.36
N SER A 81 -5.60 -11.72 0.96
CA SER A 81 -5.84 -10.60 1.89
C SER A 81 -7.22 -10.69 2.53
N VAL A 82 -8.27 -10.98 1.74
CA VAL A 82 -9.64 -11.12 2.24
C VAL A 82 -9.71 -12.28 3.23
N ARG A 83 -9.16 -13.44 2.90
CA ARG A 83 -9.12 -14.62 3.80
C ARG A 83 -8.40 -14.32 5.12
N HIS A 84 -7.39 -13.45 5.08
CA HIS A 84 -6.60 -13.09 6.26
C HIS A 84 -7.24 -12.00 7.13
N THR A 85 -8.10 -11.14 6.58
CA THR A 85 -8.61 -9.96 7.29
C THR A 85 -10.13 -9.89 7.41
N HIS A 86 -10.89 -10.54 6.54
CA HIS A 86 -12.34 -10.48 6.49
C HIS A 86 -12.97 -11.75 7.08
N HIS A 87 -12.65 -12.06 8.35
CA HIS A 87 -13.14 -13.27 9.04
C HIS A 87 -14.67 -13.33 9.18
N PHE A 88 -15.35 -12.22 8.93
CA PHE A 88 -16.80 -12.13 8.89
C PHE A 88 -17.39 -12.61 7.55
N LEU A 89 -16.60 -12.69 6.48
CA LEU A 89 -17.06 -13.27 5.22
C LEU A 89 -17.05 -14.80 5.26
N THR A 90 -18.14 -15.41 4.82
CA THR A 90 -18.19 -16.86 4.63
C THR A 90 -17.44 -17.26 3.36
N GLU A 91 -17.01 -18.52 3.28
CA GLU A 91 -16.41 -19.07 2.06
C GLU A 91 -17.30 -18.89 0.84
N GLU A 92 -18.62 -19.09 0.99
CA GLU A 92 -19.61 -18.88 -0.07
C GLU A 92 -19.58 -17.45 -0.61
N HIS A 93 -19.47 -16.45 0.27
CA HIS A 93 -19.39 -15.06 -0.13
C HIS A 93 -18.05 -14.74 -0.81
N ILE A 94 -16.93 -15.29 -0.34
CA ILE A 94 -15.63 -15.13 -1.02
C ILE A 94 -15.71 -15.68 -2.44
N GLN A 95 -16.25 -16.89 -2.61
CA GLN A 95 -16.44 -17.51 -3.94
C GLN A 95 -17.43 -16.74 -4.82
N PHE A 96 -18.45 -16.11 -4.23
CA PHE A 96 -19.36 -15.23 -4.94
C PHE A 96 -18.68 -13.96 -5.46
N TYR A 97 -17.88 -13.27 -4.61
CA TYR A 97 -17.22 -12.03 -4.98
C TYR A 97 -16.03 -12.24 -5.94
N LYS A 98 -15.31 -13.35 -5.85
CA LYS A 98 -14.10 -13.61 -6.62
C LYS A 98 -14.26 -13.39 -8.13
N PRO A 99 -15.27 -13.97 -8.84
CA PRO A 99 -15.49 -13.70 -10.25
C PRO A 99 -15.93 -12.26 -10.53
N LEU A 100 -16.66 -11.62 -9.62
CA LEU A 100 -17.04 -10.21 -9.76
C LEU A 100 -15.82 -9.29 -9.68
N VAL A 101 -14.92 -9.55 -8.74
CA VAL A 101 -13.65 -8.82 -8.63
C VAL A 101 -12.85 -8.98 -9.92
N ARG A 102 -12.63 -10.21 -10.38
CA ARG A 102 -11.83 -10.49 -11.58
C ARG A 102 -12.38 -9.86 -12.85
N ASN A 103 -13.68 -9.98 -13.07
CA ASN A 103 -14.29 -9.68 -14.35
C ASN A 103 -14.91 -8.28 -14.45
N HIS A 104 -15.22 -7.66 -13.30
CA HIS A 104 -15.91 -6.39 -13.25
C HIS A 104 -15.14 -5.34 -12.44
N TYR A 105 -14.82 -5.59 -11.17
CA TYR A 105 -14.31 -4.54 -10.30
C TYR A 105 -12.89 -4.13 -10.66
N LEU A 106 -11.99 -5.07 -10.98
CA LEU A 106 -10.63 -4.72 -11.39
C LEU A 106 -10.59 -3.91 -12.68
N SER A 107 -11.51 -4.13 -13.61
CA SER A 107 -11.58 -3.38 -14.87
C SER A 107 -12.30 -2.02 -14.75
N ALA A 108 -13.08 -1.82 -13.68
CA ALA A 108 -13.85 -0.59 -13.45
C ALA A 108 -13.03 0.53 -12.78
N VAL A 109 -11.82 0.24 -12.31
CA VAL A 109 -10.98 1.16 -11.53
C VAL A 109 -9.62 1.39 -12.18
N GLU A 110 -9.00 2.49 -11.83
CA GLU A 110 -7.61 2.78 -12.20
C GLU A 110 -6.66 2.01 -11.28
N LEU A 111 -6.12 0.89 -11.77
CA LEU A 111 -5.27 -0.01 -10.98
C LEU A 111 -3.82 0.48 -10.88
N TYR A 112 -3.25 0.27 -9.68
CA TYR A 112 -1.83 0.46 -9.36
C TYR A 112 -1.32 -0.74 -8.57
N ILE A 113 -0.12 -1.20 -8.88
CA ILE A 113 0.53 -2.34 -8.21
C ILE A 113 1.90 -1.96 -7.65
N ILE A 114 2.33 -2.72 -6.66
CA ILE A 114 3.70 -2.76 -6.18
C ILE A 114 4.21 -4.20 -6.27
N ARG A 115 5.42 -4.36 -6.82
CA ARG A 115 6.16 -5.62 -6.83
C ARG A 115 7.26 -5.60 -5.79
N ASN A 116 7.54 -6.74 -5.18
CA ASN A 116 8.72 -6.89 -4.33
C ASN A 116 10.00 -7.07 -5.16
N THR A 117 11.13 -7.26 -4.48
CA THR A 117 12.45 -7.48 -5.10
C THR A 117 12.53 -8.72 -5.98
N ASN A 118 11.63 -9.69 -5.79
CA ASN A 118 11.51 -10.91 -6.62
C ASN A 118 10.56 -10.72 -7.82
N GLY A 119 10.05 -9.50 -8.06
CA GLY A 119 9.12 -9.20 -9.14
C GLY A 119 7.66 -9.60 -8.87
N LYS A 120 7.35 -10.21 -7.71
CA LYS A 120 6.00 -10.65 -7.33
C LYS A 120 5.14 -9.46 -6.90
N ILE A 121 3.88 -9.41 -7.34
CA ILE A 121 2.90 -8.41 -6.87
C ILE A 121 2.58 -8.70 -5.40
N VAL A 122 2.79 -7.70 -4.55
CA VAL A 122 2.59 -7.81 -3.09
C VAL A 122 1.54 -6.85 -2.56
N ALA A 123 1.18 -5.85 -3.35
CA ALA A 123 0.12 -4.90 -3.01
C ALA A 123 -0.49 -4.33 -4.28
N PHE A 124 -1.76 -4.00 -4.21
CA PHE A 124 -2.44 -3.25 -5.26
C PHE A 124 -3.46 -2.27 -4.70
N MET A 125 -3.81 -1.30 -5.53
CA MET A 125 -4.82 -0.29 -5.25
C MET A 125 -5.64 -0.05 -6.51
N GLY A 126 -6.96 0.11 -6.34
CA GLY A 126 -7.90 0.55 -7.35
C GLY A 126 -8.49 1.89 -6.97
N LEU A 127 -8.49 2.83 -7.91
CA LEU A 127 -9.01 4.19 -7.72
C LEU A 127 -10.17 4.43 -8.69
N SER A 128 -11.24 5.06 -8.20
CA SER A 128 -12.19 5.83 -9.03
C SER A 128 -11.84 7.32 -8.97
N ASP A 129 -12.67 8.17 -9.58
CA ASP A 129 -12.40 9.61 -9.61
C ASP A 129 -12.41 10.26 -8.21
N GLU A 130 -13.14 9.69 -7.25
CA GLU A 130 -13.30 10.27 -5.91
C GLU A 130 -12.88 9.35 -4.76
N LEU A 131 -12.68 8.05 -5.01
CA LEU A 131 -12.60 7.06 -3.95
C LEU A 131 -11.43 6.08 -4.16
N ILE A 132 -10.80 5.69 -3.07
CA ILE A 132 -9.93 4.52 -3.02
C ILE A 132 -10.84 3.31 -2.86
N GLU A 133 -11.18 2.65 -3.98
CA GLU A 133 -12.11 1.52 -4.04
C GLU A 133 -11.49 0.24 -3.48
N MET A 134 -10.19 0.08 -3.68
CA MET A 134 -9.44 -1.10 -3.28
C MET A 134 -8.06 -0.72 -2.79
N LEU A 135 -7.62 -1.29 -1.67
CA LEU A 135 -6.24 -1.25 -1.21
C LEU A 135 -5.93 -2.54 -0.46
N PHE A 136 -5.17 -3.42 -1.08
CA PHE A 136 -4.86 -4.73 -0.56
C PHE A 136 -3.35 -4.98 -0.52
N VAL A 137 -2.90 -5.68 0.52
CA VAL A 137 -1.50 -6.07 0.71
C VAL A 137 -1.47 -7.53 1.11
N SER A 138 -0.65 -8.34 0.43
CA SER A 138 -0.46 -9.76 0.73
C SER A 138 -0.17 -9.97 2.22
N PRO A 139 -0.74 -10.99 2.88
CA PRO A 139 -0.61 -11.19 4.34
C PRO A 139 0.83 -11.19 4.86
N GLY A 140 1.75 -11.89 4.16
CA GLY A 140 3.17 -11.96 4.53
C GLY A 140 3.96 -10.67 4.30
N GLU A 141 3.35 -9.68 3.67
CA GLU A 141 3.93 -8.39 3.30
C GLU A 141 3.33 -7.21 4.08
N GLN A 142 2.34 -7.47 4.92
CA GLN A 142 1.74 -6.46 5.79
C GLN A 142 2.76 -5.95 6.81
N GLY A 143 2.61 -4.68 7.23
CA GLY A 143 3.54 -4.04 8.18
C GLY A 143 4.84 -3.51 7.55
N LYS A 144 5.16 -3.84 6.29
CA LYS A 144 6.37 -3.41 5.59
C LYS A 144 6.24 -2.04 4.91
N GLY A 145 5.10 -1.35 5.02
CA GLY A 145 4.90 0.00 4.49
C GLY A 145 4.24 0.10 3.11
N TYR A 146 3.95 -1.01 2.42
CA TYR A 146 3.33 -0.98 1.08
C TYR A 146 1.97 -0.28 1.06
N GLY A 147 1.08 -0.59 2.02
CA GLY A 147 -0.23 0.06 2.11
C GLY A 147 -0.12 1.57 2.31
N ARG A 148 0.78 2.02 3.20
CA ARG A 148 1.06 3.43 3.40
C ARG A 148 1.55 4.10 2.12
N ARG A 149 2.44 3.45 1.38
CA ARG A 149 2.99 3.98 0.14
C ARG A 149 1.92 4.15 -0.94
N LEU A 150 1.02 3.17 -1.12
CA LEU A 150 -0.12 3.28 -2.04
C LEU A 150 -1.07 4.41 -1.60
N LEU A 151 -1.39 4.49 -0.32
CA LEU A 151 -2.25 5.52 0.23
C LEU A 151 -1.68 6.93 0.04
N GLU A 152 -0.38 7.12 0.30
CA GLU A 152 0.30 8.40 0.04
C GLU A 152 0.34 8.75 -1.45
N TYR A 153 0.42 7.77 -2.33
CA TYR A 153 0.30 7.97 -3.77
C TYR A 153 -1.11 8.45 -4.15
N ALA A 154 -2.16 7.80 -3.65
CA ALA A 154 -3.54 8.20 -3.87
C ALA A 154 -3.80 9.64 -3.39
N THR A 155 -3.42 9.95 -2.14
CA THR A 155 -3.73 11.24 -1.52
C THR A 155 -2.90 12.39 -2.07
N ARG A 156 -1.58 12.17 -2.31
CA ARG A 156 -0.66 13.27 -2.69
C ARG A 156 -0.51 13.44 -4.20
N ARG A 157 -0.62 12.35 -4.98
CA ARG A 157 -0.43 12.39 -6.45
C ARG A 157 -1.73 12.40 -7.21
N LYS A 158 -2.72 11.65 -6.74
CA LYS A 158 -4.03 11.56 -7.37
C LYS A 158 -5.07 12.47 -6.75
N GLN A 159 -4.79 13.06 -5.57
CA GLN A 159 -5.69 13.96 -4.83
C GLN A 159 -6.99 13.27 -4.39
N ILE A 160 -6.95 11.93 -4.24
CA ILE A 160 -8.07 11.12 -3.77
C ILE A 160 -7.89 10.90 -2.27
N ASN A 161 -8.84 11.38 -1.48
CA ASN A 161 -8.75 11.42 -0.02
C ASN A 161 -9.92 10.73 0.70
N LYS A 162 -10.74 9.98 -0.03
CA LYS A 162 -11.87 9.21 0.51
C LYS A 162 -11.62 7.72 0.35
N VAL A 163 -12.12 6.92 1.28
CA VAL A 163 -12.08 5.46 1.24
C VAL A 163 -13.27 4.87 1.99
N ASP A 164 -13.78 3.77 1.47
CA ASP A 164 -14.79 2.96 2.14
C ASP A 164 -14.16 1.73 2.79
N VAL A 165 -14.54 1.46 4.03
CA VAL A 165 -14.00 0.36 4.82
C VAL A 165 -15.15 -0.42 5.45
N ASN A 166 -15.13 -1.74 5.32
CA ASN A 166 -16.05 -2.57 6.06
C ASN A 166 -15.83 -2.39 7.57
N GLU A 167 -16.90 -2.06 8.31
CA GLU A 167 -16.85 -1.80 9.75
C GLU A 167 -16.25 -2.96 10.56
N GLN A 168 -16.42 -4.19 10.08
CA GLN A 168 -15.92 -5.40 10.73
C GLN A 168 -14.43 -5.67 10.45
N ASN A 169 -13.78 -4.85 9.60
CA ASN A 169 -12.36 -4.94 9.30
C ASN A 169 -11.54 -3.98 10.19
N ASP A 170 -11.41 -4.33 11.48
CA ASP A 170 -10.69 -3.52 12.48
C ASP A 170 -9.25 -3.17 12.06
N LYS A 171 -8.57 -4.07 11.33
CA LYS A 171 -7.19 -3.84 10.87
C LYS A 171 -7.13 -2.71 9.86
N ALA A 172 -8.03 -2.70 8.87
CA ALA A 172 -8.10 -1.65 7.86
C ALA A 172 -8.57 -0.33 8.48
N LEU A 173 -9.63 -0.37 9.29
CA LEU A 173 -10.10 0.83 10.00
C LEU A 173 -8.98 1.46 10.84
N GLY A 174 -8.30 0.67 11.67
CA GLY A 174 -7.17 1.14 12.47
C GLY A 174 -6.01 1.67 11.64
N PHE A 175 -5.76 1.12 10.45
CA PHE A 175 -4.76 1.64 9.52
C PHE A 175 -5.14 3.04 9.02
N TYR A 176 -6.35 3.25 8.51
CA TYR A 176 -6.78 4.55 7.99
C TYR A 176 -6.87 5.62 9.08
N LEU A 177 -7.36 5.28 10.28
CA LEU A 177 -7.37 6.21 11.42
C LEU A 177 -5.95 6.66 11.80
N ARG A 178 -4.96 5.75 11.83
CA ARG A 178 -3.54 6.12 12.07
C ARG A 178 -2.95 6.97 10.96
N MET A 179 -3.47 6.87 9.73
CA MET A 179 -3.08 7.70 8.60
C MET A 179 -3.78 9.08 8.59
N GLY A 180 -4.61 9.36 9.60
CA GLY A 180 -5.28 10.65 9.79
C GLY A 180 -6.67 10.76 9.18
N PHE A 181 -7.21 9.69 8.61
CA PHE A 181 -8.59 9.66 8.11
C PHE A 181 -9.58 9.76 9.27
N ARG A 182 -10.76 10.31 8.98
CA ARG A 182 -11.88 10.42 9.92
C ARG A 182 -13.12 9.79 9.33
N ILE A 183 -13.94 9.16 10.16
CA ILE A 183 -15.24 8.62 9.74
C ILE A 183 -16.17 9.81 9.47
N ILE A 184 -16.79 9.82 8.29
CA ILE A 184 -17.73 10.88 7.86
C ILE A 184 -19.14 10.32 7.59
N GLY A 185 -19.31 9.02 7.53
CA GLY A 185 -20.60 8.38 7.29
C GLY A 185 -20.54 6.88 7.51
N ARG A 186 -21.72 6.24 7.45
CA ARG A 186 -21.90 4.79 7.63
C ARG A 186 -23.14 4.31 6.88
N ASP A 187 -23.00 3.20 6.15
CA ASP A 187 -24.11 2.45 5.58
C ASP A 187 -24.30 1.12 6.32
N GLU A 188 -25.55 0.66 6.43
CA GLU A 188 -25.89 -0.60 7.14
C GLU A 188 -25.53 -1.85 6.33
N THR A 189 -25.37 -1.71 5.02
CA THR A 189 -25.11 -2.82 4.09
C THR A 189 -23.99 -2.44 3.13
N ASP A 190 -23.38 -3.45 2.50
CA ASP A 190 -22.48 -3.23 1.38
C ASP A 190 -23.25 -2.83 0.10
N GLY A 191 -22.53 -2.49 -0.97
CA GLY A 191 -23.08 -2.07 -2.25
C GLY A 191 -23.93 -3.16 -2.96
N MET A 192 -23.92 -4.41 -2.47
CA MET A 192 -24.74 -5.52 -2.95
C MET A 192 -25.94 -5.80 -2.02
N GLY A 193 -26.18 -4.95 -1.00
CA GLY A 193 -27.26 -5.12 -0.03
C GLY A 193 -27.03 -6.23 0.99
N LYS A 194 -25.81 -6.75 1.12
CA LYS A 194 -25.47 -7.76 2.14
C LYS A 194 -25.21 -7.09 3.50
N PRO A 195 -25.39 -7.82 4.63
CA PRO A 195 -25.28 -7.27 5.99
C PRO A 195 -23.80 -7.06 6.39
N TYR A 196 -23.08 -6.28 5.62
CA TYR A 196 -21.70 -5.88 5.84
C TYR A 196 -21.61 -4.36 5.89
N PRO A 197 -21.75 -3.75 7.08
CA PRO A 197 -21.78 -2.30 7.21
C PRO A 197 -20.48 -1.66 6.69
N ILE A 198 -20.62 -0.53 6.01
CA ILE A 198 -19.52 0.23 5.42
C ILE A 198 -19.33 1.55 6.16
N LEU A 199 -18.14 1.86 6.57
CA LEU A 199 -17.72 3.16 7.07
C LEU A 199 -17.11 3.99 5.95
N HIS A 200 -17.61 5.20 5.76
CA HIS A 200 -17.03 6.18 4.85
C HIS A 200 -16.00 7.00 5.60
N LEU A 201 -14.77 7.02 5.10
CA LEU A 201 -13.68 7.77 5.72
C LEU A 201 -13.12 8.80 4.76
N GLN A 202 -12.69 9.95 5.32
CA GLN A 202 -12.03 10.99 4.56
C GLN A 202 -10.79 11.51 5.31
N LEU A 203 -9.71 11.73 4.55
CA LEU A 203 -8.56 12.47 5.04
C LEU A 203 -8.88 13.97 4.95
N PRO A 204 -8.90 14.69 6.08
CA PRO A 204 -9.13 16.13 6.07
C PRO A 204 -8.11 16.85 5.17
N GLU A 205 -8.56 17.88 4.48
CA GLU A 205 -7.63 18.78 3.79
C GLU A 205 -6.68 19.39 4.83
N ALA A 206 -5.40 19.49 4.47
CA ALA A 206 -4.47 20.23 5.30
C ALA A 206 -4.98 21.68 5.38
N GLU A 207 -5.30 22.18 6.58
CA GLU A 207 -5.57 23.58 6.76
C GLU A 207 -4.36 24.36 6.23
N ASN A 208 -4.55 25.01 5.07
CA ASN A 208 -3.59 25.96 4.56
C ASN A 208 -3.51 27.10 5.57
N GLY A 209 -2.62 26.95 6.55
CA GLY A 209 -2.32 28.01 7.50
C GLY A 209 -1.87 29.24 6.72
N ASN A 210 -2.79 30.19 6.56
CA ASN A 210 -2.43 31.56 6.24
C ASN A 210 -1.47 32.04 7.32
N LYS A 211 -0.21 32.11 7.01
CA LYS A 211 0.77 32.97 7.70
C LYS A 211 1.63 33.67 6.68
#